data_acbd854a2dad2f619a61e07628974b17
#
_entry.id   acbd854a2dad2f619a61e07628974b17
#
_cell.length_a   1.000
_cell.length_b   1.000
_cell.length_c   1.000
_cell.angle_alpha   90.00
_cell.angle_beta   90.00
_cell.angle_gamma   90.00
#
_symmetry.space_group_name_H-M   'P 1'
#
loop_
_entity.id
_entity.type
_entity.pdbx_description
1 polymer ?
#
loop_
_entity_poly.entity_id
_entity_poly.type
_entity_poly.pdbx_seq_one_letter_code
_entity_poly.pdbx_strand_id
1 'polypeptide(L)'
;MPKRIRLRTVTAEEEAAIRKLAASRNQPAKLVQRAKVIAAMIEEPALTAGEAGLRAGYKRVGMGPMWVKRFNEQGLSGLDDRPRSGRRPTHPPEVRSALISLALQKPRSLGYPFELWTLERLQKAFAERYGVHLSDPTIWTWMDEEGFRWKRQQSWFHEAQRHDPEFVPQRGL
;
A
#
# COMPACT_ATOMS: atom_id res chain seq x y z
N MET A 1 19.23 11.98 35.04
CA MET A 1 19.33 12.89 33.90
C MET A 1 19.24 12.06 32.58
N PRO A 2 18.49 12.46 31.58
CA PRO A 2 18.44 11.72 30.33
C PRO A 2 19.82 11.70 29.66
N LYS A 3 20.25 10.50 29.24
CA LYS A 3 21.57 10.26 28.62
C LYS A 3 21.68 11.07 27.33
N ARG A 4 22.70 11.95 27.21
CA ARG A 4 22.94 12.73 25.99
C ARG A 4 23.21 11.77 24.81
N ILE A 5 22.45 11.90 23.74
CA ILE A 5 22.69 11.15 22.51
C ILE A 5 23.83 11.82 21.76
N ARG A 6 24.89 11.05 21.53
CA ARG A 6 26.07 11.49 20.76
C ARG A 6 26.01 10.86 19.36
N LEU A 7 26.57 11.54 18.39
CA LEU A 7 26.77 10.98 17.07
C LEU A 7 27.89 9.92 17.16
N ARG A 8 27.66 8.76 16.51
CA ARG A 8 28.70 7.73 16.37
C ARG A 8 29.83 8.24 15.46
N THR A 9 30.93 7.55 15.42
CA THR A 9 31.98 7.79 14.43
C THR A 9 31.39 7.62 13.03
N VAL A 10 31.58 8.63 12.18
CA VAL A 10 31.09 8.68 10.80
C VAL A 10 32.28 8.39 9.88
N THR A 11 32.08 7.55 8.86
CA THR A 11 33.13 7.29 7.86
C THR A 11 33.25 8.48 6.92
N ALA A 12 34.41 8.62 6.25
CA ALA A 12 34.62 9.70 5.29
C ALA A 12 33.61 9.69 4.13
N GLU A 13 33.19 8.49 3.72
CA GLU A 13 32.16 8.31 2.68
C GLU A 13 30.80 8.76 3.14
N GLU A 14 30.39 8.38 4.37
CA GLU A 14 29.13 8.82 4.98
C GLU A 14 29.13 10.35 5.17
N GLU A 15 30.22 10.93 5.62
CA GLU A 15 30.34 12.37 5.79
C GLU A 15 30.17 13.11 4.47
N ALA A 16 30.85 12.67 3.40
CA ALA A 16 30.72 13.24 2.06
C ALA A 16 29.26 13.14 1.55
N ALA A 17 28.62 11.99 1.74
CA ALA A 17 27.22 11.78 1.37
C ALA A 17 26.26 12.68 2.16
N ILE A 18 26.46 12.83 3.47
CA ILE A 18 25.66 13.71 4.34
C ILE A 18 25.81 15.17 3.91
N ARG A 19 27.04 15.65 3.67
CA ARG A 19 27.30 17.03 3.22
C ARG A 19 26.63 17.31 1.87
N LYS A 20 26.75 16.38 0.93
CA LYS A 20 26.09 16.45 -0.38
C LYS A 20 24.56 16.49 -0.23
N LEU A 21 24.00 15.65 0.62
CA LEU A 21 22.57 15.59 0.87
C LEU A 21 22.05 16.85 1.58
N ALA A 22 22.77 17.36 2.58
CA ALA A 22 22.41 18.56 3.31
C ALA A 22 22.42 19.83 2.45
N ALA A 23 23.27 19.88 1.42
CA ALA A 23 23.37 20.98 0.46
C ALA A 23 22.46 20.82 -0.77
N SER A 24 21.80 19.69 -0.92
CA SER A 24 21.01 19.37 -2.11
C SER A 24 19.76 20.25 -2.23
N ARG A 25 19.47 20.71 -3.46
CA ARG A 25 18.24 21.43 -3.82
C ARG A 25 17.20 20.53 -4.49
N ASN A 26 17.60 19.35 -4.95
CA ASN A 26 16.77 18.44 -5.74
C ASN A 26 16.19 17.27 -4.90
N GLN A 27 16.63 17.14 -3.64
CA GLN A 27 16.13 16.09 -2.74
C GLN A 27 14.93 16.58 -1.93
N PRO A 28 14.07 15.67 -1.44
CA PRO A 28 12.95 16.04 -0.60
C PRO A 28 13.38 16.91 0.59
N ALA A 29 12.72 18.04 0.79
CA ALA A 29 13.08 19.01 1.81
C ALA A 29 13.23 18.40 3.22
N LYS A 30 12.39 17.42 3.55
CA LYS A 30 12.46 16.70 4.84
C LYS A 30 13.74 15.88 4.97
N LEU A 31 14.18 15.23 3.89
CA LEU A 31 15.41 14.45 3.88
C LEU A 31 16.63 15.35 4.03
N VAL A 32 16.66 16.47 3.30
CA VAL A 32 17.69 17.50 3.42
C VAL A 32 17.74 18.07 4.85
N GLN A 33 16.60 18.35 5.45
CA GLN A 33 16.50 18.85 6.82
C GLN A 33 17.09 17.86 7.83
N ARG A 34 16.85 16.55 7.65
CA ARG A 34 17.41 15.48 8.50
C ARG A 34 18.92 15.39 8.35
N ALA A 35 19.42 15.45 7.11
CA ALA A 35 20.85 15.45 6.84
C ALA A 35 21.54 16.65 7.47
N LYS A 36 20.93 17.83 7.48
CA LYS A 36 21.46 19.03 8.16
C LYS A 36 21.66 18.83 9.66
N VAL A 37 20.85 18.01 10.33
CA VAL A 37 21.04 17.70 11.77
C VAL A 37 22.37 16.97 11.96
N ILE A 38 22.64 15.96 11.12
CA ILE A 38 23.88 15.16 11.24
C ILE A 38 25.08 15.99 10.80
N ALA A 39 24.95 16.74 9.70
CA ALA A 39 26.01 17.62 9.24
C ALA A 39 26.44 18.64 10.30
N ALA A 40 25.48 19.27 10.99
CA ALA A 40 25.76 20.21 12.07
C ALA A 40 26.55 19.59 13.23
N MET A 41 26.26 18.32 13.59
CA MET A 41 27.01 17.60 14.64
C MET A 41 28.39 17.12 14.18
N ILE A 42 28.60 16.91 12.89
CA ILE A 42 29.93 16.61 12.32
C ILE A 42 30.78 17.87 12.33
N GLU A 43 30.20 19.01 11.94
CA GLU A 43 30.91 20.32 11.91
C GLU A 43 31.24 20.81 13.30
N GLU A 44 30.38 20.59 14.28
CA GLU A 44 30.52 21.07 15.66
C GLU A 44 30.24 19.93 16.65
N PRO A 45 31.25 19.11 16.99
CA PRO A 45 31.11 17.95 17.89
C PRO A 45 30.62 18.28 19.32
N ALA A 46 30.78 19.54 19.74
CA ALA A 46 30.29 20.02 21.04
C ALA A 46 28.76 20.25 21.04
N LEU A 47 28.16 20.40 19.86
CA LEU A 47 26.73 20.67 19.69
C LEU A 47 25.89 19.49 20.23
N THR A 48 24.83 19.81 20.94
CA THR A 48 23.88 18.77 21.35
C THR A 48 22.96 18.40 20.18
N ALA A 49 22.49 17.16 20.16
CA ALA A 49 21.56 16.71 19.12
C ALA A 49 20.26 17.56 19.07
N GLY A 50 19.84 18.11 20.22
CA GLY A 50 18.68 19.02 20.29
C GLY A 50 18.94 20.36 19.57
N GLU A 51 20.10 20.97 19.85
CA GLU A 51 20.54 22.22 19.21
C GLU A 51 20.75 22.03 17.72
N ALA A 52 21.38 20.90 17.31
CA ALA A 52 21.52 20.54 15.90
C ALA A 52 20.15 20.44 15.20
N GLY A 53 19.14 19.89 15.86
CA GLY A 53 17.77 19.87 15.37
C GLY A 53 17.20 21.26 15.15
N LEU A 54 17.35 22.16 16.14
CA LEU A 54 16.88 23.55 16.02
C LEU A 54 17.61 24.28 14.89
N ARG A 55 18.93 24.12 14.78
CA ARG A 55 19.74 24.71 13.70
C ARG A 55 19.32 24.20 12.31
N ALA A 56 18.91 22.95 12.21
CA ALA A 56 18.34 22.37 10.99
C ALA A 56 16.91 22.82 10.69
N GLY A 57 16.29 23.69 11.52
CA GLY A 57 14.97 24.24 11.32
C GLY A 57 13.82 23.46 11.94
N TYR A 58 14.09 22.50 12.84
CA TYR A 58 13.03 21.86 13.62
C TYR A 58 12.53 22.79 14.74
N LYS A 59 11.21 22.79 14.96
CA LYS A 59 10.59 23.58 16.03
C LYS A 59 10.70 22.91 17.42
N ARG A 60 10.97 21.59 17.45
CA ARG A 60 10.98 20.80 18.69
C ARG A 60 12.38 20.22 18.93
N VAL A 61 12.92 20.47 20.11
CA VAL A 61 14.25 19.99 20.55
C VAL A 61 14.39 18.46 20.42
N GLY A 62 13.33 17.70 20.66
CA GLY A 62 13.33 16.23 20.59
C GLY A 62 13.54 15.64 19.18
N MET A 63 13.40 16.43 18.13
CA MET A 63 13.54 15.94 16.76
C MET A 63 15.00 15.65 16.38
N GLY A 64 15.94 16.47 16.82
CA GLY A 64 17.37 16.23 16.59
C GLY A 64 17.84 14.88 17.20
N PRO A 65 17.64 14.63 18.48
CA PRO A 65 17.97 13.35 19.11
C PRO A 65 17.39 12.13 18.41
N MET A 66 16.15 12.24 17.95
CA MET A 66 15.48 11.16 17.21
C MET A 66 16.23 10.82 15.90
N TRP A 67 16.62 11.83 15.12
CA TRP A 67 17.33 11.61 13.86
C TRP A 67 18.76 11.12 14.07
N VAL A 68 19.46 11.64 15.10
CA VAL A 68 20.80 11.16 15.47
C VAL A 68 20.74 9.69 15.89
N LYS A 69 19.74 9.30 16.71
CA LYS A 69 19.55 7.90 17.10
C LYS A 69 19.34 7.01 15.87
N ARG A 70 18.44 7.39 14.96
CA ARG A 70 18.18 6.63 13.72
C ARG A 70 19.40 6.52 12.82
N PHE A 71 20.16 7.59 12.69
CA PHE A 71 21.41 7.57 11.95
C PHE A 71 22.47 6.67 12.60
N ASN A 72 22.60 6.71 13.93
CA ASN A 72 23.53 5.84 14.65
C ASN A 72 23.19 4.35 14.46
N GLU A 73 21.91 4.01 14.37
CA GLU A 73 21.42 2.63 14.21
C GLU A 73 21.48 2.13 12.74
N GLN A 74 21.18 2.99 11.78
CA GLN A 74 20.89 2.59 10.39
C GLN A 74 21.72 3.34 9.35
N GLY A 75 22.61 4.25 9.76
CA GLY A 75 23.38 5.08 8.82
C GLY A 75 22.49 6.01 7.99
N LEU A 76 22.87 6.21 6.72
CA LEU A 76 22.15 7.09 5.79
C LEU A 76 20.69 6.65 5.59
N SER A 77 20.41 5.35 5.52
CA SER A 77 19.05 4.83 5.37
C SER A 77 18.13 5.17 6.56
N GLY A 78 18.72 5.44 7.73
CA GLY A 78 18.00 5.95 8.90
C GLY A 78 17.36 7.33 8.68
N LEU A 79 17.82 8.09 7.69
CA LEU A 79 17.25 9.40 7.37
C LEU A 79 16.04 9.32 6.43
N ASP A 80 15.77 8.17 5.83
CA ASP A 80 14.64 7.97 4.93
C ASP A 80 13.29 7.88 5.68
N ASP A 81 12.21 8.14 4.96
CA ASP A 81 10.89 7.92 5.50
C ASP A 81 10.61 6.41 5.67
N ARG A 82 10.15 6.04 6.85
CA ARG A 82 9.69 4.66 7.06
C ARG A 82 8.35 4.45 6.36
N PRO A 83 8.10 3.24 5.81
CA PRO A 83 6.77 2.88 5.36
C PRO A 83 5.75 3.13 6.47
N ARG A 84 4.65 3.75 6.12
CA ARG A 84 3.55 3.95 7.06
C ARG A 84 2.66 2.72 7.03
N SER A 85 2.11 2.33 8.17
CA SER A 85 1.18 1.19 8.26
C SER A 85 -0.09 1.34 7.42
N GLY A 86 -0.34 2.54 6.89
CA GLY A 86 -1.55 2.83 6.13
C GLY A 86 -2.83 2.77 6.97
N ARG A 87 -3.97 2.72 6.29
CA ARG A 87 -5.27 2.47 6.90
C ARG A 87 -5.35 0.99 7.29
N ARG A 88 -5.81 0.72 8.50
CA ARG A 88 -6.05 -0.67 8.92
C ARG A 88 -7.07 -1.32 7.98
N PRO A 89 -6.85 -2.58 7.56
CA PRO A 89 -7.85 -3.32 6.79
C PRO A 89 -9.19 -3.32 7.52
N THR A 90 -10.27 -3.08 6.79
CA THR A 90 -11.64 -3.08 7.33
C THR A 90 -12.09 -4.51 7.68
N HIS A 91 -11.59 -5.48 6.92
CA HIS A 91 -11.93 -6.89 7.08
C HIS A 91 -10.66 -7.67 7.43
N PRO A 92 -10.76 -8.67 8.34
CA PRO A 92 -9.64 -9.54 8.66
C PRO A 92 -9.31 -10.49 7.48
N PRO A 93 -8.08 -11.06 7.43
CA PRO A 93 -7.64 -11.92 6.32
C PRO A 93 -8.54 -13.14 6.06
N GLU A 94 -9.19 -13.64 7.11
CA GLU A 94 -10.09 -14.80 7.06
C GLU A 94 -11.29 -14.54 6.15
N VAL A 95 -11.82 -13.31 6.16
CA VAL A 95 -12.93 -12.89 5.29
C VAL A 95 -12.52 -12.95 3.82
N ARG A 96 -11.32 -12.51 3.49
CA ARG A 96 -10.77 -12.61 2.14
C ARG A 96 -10.61 -14.06 1.72
N SER A 97 -10.02 -14.89 2.57
CA SER A 97 -9.84 -16.33 2.30
C SER A 97 -11.16 -17.04 2.09
N ALA A 98 -12.18 -16.71 2.87
CA ALA A 98 -13.55 -17.26 2.73
C ALA A 98 -14.19 -16.85 1.39
N LEU A 99 -14.01 -15.59 0.96
CA LEU A 99 -14.52 -15.11 -0.33
C LEU A 99 -13.88 -15.87 -1.50
N ILE A 100 -12.54 -16.03 -1.49
CA ILE A 100 -11.81 -16.75 -2.51
C ILE A 100 -12.26 -18.21 -2.56
N SER A 101 -12.39 -18.84 -1.39
CA SER A 101 -12.87 -20.22 -1.25
C SER A 101 -14.28 -20.40 -1.83
N LEU A 102 -15.17 -19.43 -1.63
CA LEU A 102 -16.51 -19.44 -2.22
C LEU A 102 -16.46 -19.26 -3.74
N ALA A 103 -15.63 -18.34 -4.23
CA ALA A 103 -15.51 -18.05 -5.65
C ALA A 103 -14.95 -19.22 -6.48
N LEU A 104 -14.11 -20.06 -5.88
CA LEU A 104 -13.56 -21.26 -6.50
C LEU A 104 -14.58 -22.40 -6.65
N GLN A 105 -15.66 -22.37 -5.89
CA GLN A 105 -16.70 -23.40 -5.95
C GLN A 105 -17.69 -23.07 -7.08
N LYS A 106 -18.22 -24.11 -7.75
CA LYS A 106 -19.27 -23.91 -8.73
C LYS A 106 -20.58 -23.53 -8.01
N PRO A 107 -21.29 -22.47 -8.46
CA PRO A 107 -22.55 -22.07 -7.82
C PRO A 107 -23.56 -23.19 -7.67
N ARG A 108 -23.72 -24.03 -8.70
CA ARG A 108 -24.64 -25.18 -8.66
C ARG A 108 -24.33 -26.19 -7.56
N SER A 109 -23.06 -26.44 -7.28
CA SER A 109 -22.69 -27.36 -6.19
C SER A 109 -23.07 -26.83 -4.81
N LEU A 110 -23.34 -25.53 -4.73
CA LEU A 110 -23.79 -24.83 -3.51
C LEU A 110 -25.31 -24.63 -3.47
N GLY A 111 -26.07 -25.19 -4.46
CA GLY A 111 -27.53 -25.08 -4.54
C GLY A 111 -28.05 -23.84 -5.26
N TYR A 112 -27.18 -23.02 -5.88
CA TYR A 112 -27.65 -21.87 -6.62
C TYR A 112 -28.13 -22.24 -8.03
N PRO A 113 -29.18 -21.55 -8.57
CA PRO A 113 -29.77 -21.87 -9.87
C PRO A 113 -28.99 -21.37 -11.07
N PHE A 114 -27.70 -21.07 -10.94
CA PHE A 114 -26.83 -20.53 -11.99
C PHE A 114 -25.47 -21.21 -12.00
N GLU A 115 -24.79 -21.16 -13.17
CA GLU A 115 -23.51 -21.86 -13.41
C GLU A 115 -22.28 -21.02 -13.04
N LEU A 116 -22.38 -19.70 -13.19
CA LEU A 116 -21.22 -18.81 -13.08
C LEU A 116 -21.48 -17.73 -12.04
N TRP A 117 -20.41 -17.39 -11.32
CA TRP A 117 -20.39 -16.23 -10.46
C TRP A 117 -20.35 -14.95 -11.29
N THR A 118 -21.25 -14.03 -10.99
CA THR A 118 -21.07 -12.60 -11.28
C THR A 118 -20.69 -11.91 -9.98
N LEU A 119 -20.17 -10.69 -10.07
CA LEU A 119 -19.80 -9.91 -8.89
C LEU A 119 -20.96 -9.80 -7.90
N GLU A 120 -22.14 -9.43 -8.40
CA GLU A 120 -23.36 -9.27 -7.62
C GLU A 120 -23.84 -10.59 -6.97
N ARG A 121 -23.77 -11.71 -7.72
CA ARG A 121 -24.15 -13.02 -7.21
C ARG A 121 -23.21 -13.49 -6.12
N LEU A 122 -21.90 -13.28 -6.32
CA LEU A 122 -20.89 -13.63 -5.33
C LEU A 122 -21.05 -12.78 -4.06
N GLN A 123 -21.33 -11.48 -4.20
CA GLN A 123 -21.58 -10.57 -3.08
C GLN A 123 -22.78 -11.03 -2.25
N LYS A 124 -23.92 -11.31 -2.90
CA LYS A 124 -25.14 -11.78 -2.25
C LYS A 124 -24.91 -13.11 -1.53
N ALA A 125 -24.36 -14.10 -2.23
CA ALA A 125 -24.07 -15.41 -1.67
C ALA A 125 -23.11 -15.34 -0.48
N PHE A 126 -22.11 -14.47 -0.55
CA PHE A 126 -21.18 -14.26 0.55
C PHE A 126 -21.84 -13.64 1.77
N ALA A 127 -22.67 -12.62 1.56
CA ALA A 127 -23.43 -11.98 2.64
C ALA A 127 -24.40 -12.95 3.30
N GLU A 128 -25.12 -13.77 2.51
CA GLU A 128 -26.05 -14.80 3.02
C GLU A 128 -25.32 -15.86 3.87
N ARG A 129 -24.15 -16.32 3.42
CA ARG A 129 -23.45 -17.44 4.04
C ARG A 129 -22.61 -17.05 5.24
N TYR A 130 -22.01 -15.88 5.22
CA TYR A 130 -21.04 -15.43 6.23
C TYR A 130 -21.52 -14.22 7.05
N GLY A 131 -22.65 -13.63 6.72
CA GLY A 131 -23.18 -12.43 7.40
C GLY A 131 -22.35 -11.17 7.21
N VAL A 132 -21.45 -11.15 6.23
CA VAL A 132 -20.52 -10.03 5.97
C VAL A 132 -20.84 -9.40 4.63
N HIS A 133 -21.15 -8.10 4.64
CA HIS A 133 -21.34 -7.32 3.43
C HIS A 133 -20.01 -6.76 2.94
N LEU A 134 -19.60 -7.15 1.73
CA LEU A 134 -18.45 -6.63 1.04
C LEU A 134 -18.91 -5.69 -0.07
N SER A 135 -18.19 -4.59 -0.27
CA SER A 135 -18.46 -3.71 -1.42
C SER A 135 -17.90 -4.30 -2.73
N ASP A 136 -18.53 -3.99 -3.85
CA ASP A 136 -18.09 -4.42 -5.18
C ASP A 136 -16.60 -4.13 -5.46
N PRO A 137 -16.09 -2.91 -5.16
CA PRO A 137 -14.67 -2.63 -5.33
C PRO A 137 -13.76 -3.51 -4.47
N THR A 138 -14.20 -3.89 -3.26
CA THR A 138 -13.44 -4.79 -2.39
C THR A 138 -13.34 -6.19 -2.98
N ILE A 139 -14.48 -6.74 -3.41
CA ILE A 139 -14.54 -8.07 -4.03
C ILE A 139 -13.69 -8.08 -5.30
N TRP A 140 -13.87 -7.06 -6.16
CA TRP A 140 -13.13 -6.93 -7.41
C TRP A 140 -11.62 -6.88 -7.17
N THR A 141 -11.16 -6.03 -6.25
CA THR A 141 -9.73 -5.88 -5.93
C THR A 141 -9.14 -7.18 -5.40
N TRP A 142 -9.81 -7.85 -4.46
CA TRP A 142 -9.31 -9.10 -3.91
C TRP A 142 -9.25 -10.22 -4.94
N MET A 143 -10.25 -10.30 -5.81
CA MET A 143 -10.27 -11.30 -6.89
C MET A 143 -9.18 -11.02 -7.94
N ASP A 144 -8.95 -9.75 -8.30
CA ASP A 144 -7.90 -9.36 -9.24
C ASP A 144 -6.48 -9.63 -8.69
N GLU A 145 -6.24 -9.32 -7.42
CA GLU A 145 -4.99 -9.62 -6.72
C GLU A 145 -4.68 -11.14 -6.65
N GLU A 146 -5.70 -11.99 -6.62
CA GLU A 146 -5.57 -13.45 -6.67
C GLU A 146 -5.53 -13.99 -8.12
N GLY A 147 -5.53 -13.11 -9.11
CA GLY A 147 -5.43 -13.48 -10.53
C GLY A 147 -6.74 -13.91 -11.18
N PHE A 148 -7.88 -13.76 -10.49
CA PHE A 148 -9.18 -14.01 -11.10
C PHE A 148 -9.55 -12.87 -12.05
N ARG A 149 -9.95 -13.22 -13.27
CA ARG A 149 -10.42 -12.24 -14.24
C ARG A 149 -11.88 -12.45 -14.57
N TRP A 150 -12.66 -11.41 -14.37
CA TRP A 150 -14.06 -11.40 -14.79
C TRP A 150 -14.12 -11.32 -16.32
N LYS A 151 -14.53 -12.40 -16.97
CA LYS A 151 -14.79 -12.38 -18.42
C LYS A 151 -16.16 -11.76 -18.66
N ARG A 152 -16.23 -10.73 -19.49
CA ARG A 152 -17.53 -10.30 -20.02
C ARG A 152 -18.13 -11.47 -20.76
N GLN A 153 -19.37 -11.83 -20.41
CA GLN A 153 -20.14 -12.78 -21.19
C GLN A 153 -20.36 -12.15 -22.56
N GLN A 154 -19.69 -12.67 -23.58
CA GLN A 154 -19.98 -12.29 -24.94
C GLN A 154 -21.36 -12.87 -25.27
N SER A 155 -22.30 -12.02 -25.65
CA SER A 155 -23.57 -12.53 -26.19
C SER A 155 -23.26 -13.27 -27.47
N TRP A 156 -23.84 -14.45 -27.63
CA TRP A 156 -23.73 -15.24 -28.87
C TRP A 156 -24.45 -14.56 -30.06
N PHE A 157 -25.25 -13.53 -29.80
CA PHE A 157 -25.92 -12.74 -30.78
C PHE A 157 -25.00 -11.59 -31.21
N HIS A 158 -24.29 -11.80 -32.33
CA HIS A 158 -23.70 -10.68 -33.08
C HIS A 158 -24.87 -9.98 -33.79
N GLU A 159 -25.06 -8.69 -33.53
CA GLU A 159 -26.00 -7.83 -34.28
C GLU A 159 -25.78 -7.85 -35.79
N ALA A 160 -24.60 -8.31 -36.26
CA ALA A 160 -24.21 -8.43 -37.65
C ALA A 160 -24.66 -9.74 -38.31
N GLN A 161 -25.12 -10.75 -37.59
CA GLN A 161 -25.73 -11.92 -38.21
C GLN A 161 -27.16 -11.56 -38.63
N ARG A 162 -27.36 -11.35 -39.92
CA ARG A 162 -28.68 -11.30 -40.52
C ARG A 162 -29.41 -12.57 -40.10
N HIS A 163 -30.44 -12.43 -39.27
CA HIS A 163 -31.34 -13.53 -38.94
C HIS A 163 -31.84 -14.12 -40.26
N ASP A 164 -31.74 -15.42 -40.40
CA ASP A 164 -32.39 -16.13 -41.49
C ASP A 164 -33.86 -15.67 -41.52
N PRO A 165 -34.33 -15.06 -42.59
CA PRO A 165 -35.69 -14.54 -42.67
C PRO A 165 -36.77 -15.62 -42.49
N GLU A 166 -36.41 -16.90 -42.59
CA GLU A 166 -37.31 -18.04 -42.35
C GLU A 166 -37.25 -18.58 -40.89
N PHE A 167 -36.38 -18.04 -40.04
CA PHE A 167 -36.23 -18.53 -38.67
C PHE A 167 -37.47 -18.31 -37.79
N VAL A 168 -38.21 -17.23 -38.02
CA VAL A 168 -39.40 -16.87 -37.21
C VAL A 168 -40.59 -17.76 -37.54
N PRO A 169 -40.88 -18.10 -38.81
CA PRO A 169 -41.98 -19.03 -39.13
C PRO A 169 -41.77 -20.44 -38.59
N GLN A 170 -40.54 -20.93 -38.50
CA GLN A 170 -40.26 -22.30 -38.03
C GLN A 170 -40.50 -22.51 -36.54
N ARG A 171 -40.59 -21.45 -35.74
CA ARG A 171 -40.88 -21.53 -34.28
C ARG A 171 -42.38 -21.55 -33.94
N GLY A 172 -43.26 -21.38 -34.91
CA GLY A 172 -44.70 -21.30 -34.74
C GLY A 172 -45.46 -22.57 -35.11
N LEU A 173 -44.80 -23.73 -35.23
CA LEU A 173 -45.42 -25.04 -35.48
C LEU A 173 -45.23 -25.97 -34.27
#